data_bf54dae9f36182e601a8e000aeb34d54
#
_entry.id   bf54dae9f36182e601a8e000aeb34d54
#
_cell.length_a   1.000
_cell.length_b   1.000
_cell.length_c   1.000
_cell.angle_alpha   90.00
_cell.angle_beta   90.00
_cell.angle_gamma   90.00
#
_symmetry.space_group_name_H-M   'P 1'
#
loop_
_entity.id
_entity.type
_entity.pdbx_description
1 polymer ?
#
loop_
_entity_poly.entity_id
_entity_poly.type
_entity_poly.pdbx_seq_one_letter_code
_entity_poly.pdbx_strand_id
1 'polypeptide(L)'
;IAMYYAGDYLTMLENNEDLAFVIPEEGSNWFVDAMCVLKSSQHKDEAEEWINFIASTDANLANMDYIWYASPNAEALANYPAYYEETYGEPLDEDLYHIMAIPDEVRARCEIYVNLPQETLKFYDKLWTQLGV
;
A
#
# COMPACT_ATOMS: atom_id res chain seq x y z
N ILE A 1 7.12 -15.32 -13.44
CA ILE A 1 6.55 -15.10 -12.10
C ILE A 1 7.55 -14.27 -11.31
N ALA A 2 7.07 -13.21 -10.68
CA ALA A 2 7.86 -12.36 -9.80
C ALA A 2 7.02 -11.98 -8.56
N MET A 3 7.68 -11.72 -7.43
CA MET A 3 7.04 -11.07 -6.29
C MET A 3 7.02 -9.56 -6.54
N TYR A 4 5.85 -8.96 -6.37
CA TYR A 4 5.70 -7.52 -6.61
C TYR A 4 4.61 -6.93 -5.73
N TYR A 5 4.59 -5.60 -5.61
CA TYR A 5 3.60 -4.88 -4.83
C TYR A 5 2.30 -4.69 -5.62
N ALA A 6 1.17 -4.69 -4.92
CA ALA A 6 -0.16 -4.61 -5.51
C ALA A 6 -0.39 -3.30 -6.29
N GLY A 7 -0.05 -2.15 -5.72
CA GLY A 7 -0.22 -0.86 -6.39
C GLY A 7 0.67 -0.70 -7.62
N ASP A 8 1.92 -1.16 -7.54
CA ASP A 8 2.82 -1.15 -8.69
C ASP A 8 2.33 -2.07 -9.82
N TYR A 9 1.71 -3.21 -9.49
CA TYR A 9 1.06 -4.06 -10.48
C TYR A 9 -0.04 -3.30 -11.23
N LEU A 10 -0.90 -2.58 -10.51
CA LEU A 10 -2.00 -1.80 -11.11
C LEU A 10 -1.46 -0.71 -12.05
N THR A 11 -0.39 -0.03 -11.67
CA THR A 11 0.30 0.94 -12.54
C THR A 11 0.93 0.27 -13.78
N MET A 12 1.48 -0.93 -13.63
CA MET A 12 2.07 -1.67 -14.77
C MET A 12 1.01 -2.21 -15.73
N LEU A 13 -0.18 -2.53 -15.22
CA LEU A 13 -1.29 -3.02 -16.02
C LEU A 13 -1.72 -2.03 -17.10
N GLU A 14 -1.59 -0.72 -16.85
CA GLU A 14 -1.84 0.33 -17.85
C GLU A 14 -0.96 0.19 -19.11
N ASN A 15 0.21 -0.43 -18.98
CA ASN A 15 1.17 -0.59 -20.05
C ASN A 15 1.26 -2.01 -20.59
N ASN A 16 0.71 -3.00 -19.88
CA ASN A 16 0.76 -4.40 -20.28
C ASN A 16 -0.43 -5.19 -19.70
N GLU A 17 -1.45 -5.36 -20.50
CA GLU A 17 -2.69 -6.09 -20.16
C GLU A 17 -2.49 -7.60 -19.95
N ASP A 18 -1.36 -8.17 -20.37
CA ASP A 18 -1.04 -9.60 -20.18
C ASP A 18 -0.59 -9.94 -18.74
N LEU A 19 -0.46 -8.94 -17.87
CA LEU A 19 -0.11 -9.17 -16.47
C LEU A 19 -1.30 -9.69 -15.68
N ALA A 20 -1.00 -10.57 -14.71
CA ALA A 20 -1.96 -11.04 -13.72
C ALA A 20 -1.36 -10.98 -12.33
N PHE A 21 -2.17 -10.63 -11.35
CA PHE A 21 -1.79 -10.56 -9.94
C PHE A 21 -2.57 -11.57 -9.11
N VAL A 22 -1.90 -12.21 -8.17
CA VAL A 22 -2.53 -13.16 -7.26
C VAL A 22 -1.92 -13.07 -5.87
N ILE A 23 -2.77 -13.08 -4.86
CA ILE A 23 -2.35 -13.32 -3.48
C ILE A 23 -2.57 -14.81 -3.21
N PRO A 24 -1.50 -15.59 -2.93
CA PRO A 24 -1.59 -17.04 -2.73
C PRO A 24 -2.56 -17.42 -1.59
N GLU A 25 -3.09 -18.65 -1.64
CA GLU A 25 -3.95 -19.18 -0.57
C GLU A 25 -3.23 -19.25 0.77
N GLU A 26 -1.92 -19.48 0.75
CA GLU A 26 -1.06 -19.48 1.94
C GLU A 26 -0.93 -18.12 2.60
N GLY A 27 -1.32 -17.05 1.90
CA GLY A 27 -1.20 -15.67 2.34
C GLY A 27 -0.02 -14.94 1.73
N SER A 28 0.19 -13.74 2.21
CA SER A 28 1.29 -12.84 1.82
C SER A 28 1.67 -11.96 3.00
N ASN A 29 2.63 -11.08 2.84
CA ASN A 29 2.80 -9.98 3.76
C ASN A 29 1.88 -8.81 3.40
N TRP A 30 1.46 -8.06 4.41
CA TRP A 30 0.93 -6.71 4.22
C TRP A 30 1.68 -5.74 5.14
N PHE A 31 1.68 -4.47 4.79
CA PHE A 31 2.45 -3.45 5.48
C PHE A 31 1.70 -2.13 5.53
N VAL A 32 2.14 -1.26 6.39
CA VAL A 32 1.61 0.10 6.55
C VAL A 32 2.79 1.05 6.53
N ASP A 33 2.78 1.98 5.58
CA ASP A 33 3.72 3.09 5.57
C ASP A 33 3.27 4.14 6.57
N ALA A 34 4.21 4.71 7.30
CA ALA A 34 3.94 5.67 8.36
C ALA A 34 4.80 6.92 8.25
N MET A 35 4.18 8.07 8.44
CA MET A 35 4.89 9.33 8.62
C MET A 35 5.22 9.55 10.10
N CYS A 36 6.45 9.96 10.39
CA CYS A 36 6.89 10.22 11.75
C CYS A 36 7.55 11.60 11.86
N VAL A 37 7.24 12.31 12.94
CA VAL A 37 7.95 13.55 13.29
C VAL A 37 9.11 13.21 14.21
N LEU A 38 10.33 13.58 13.82
CA LEU A 38 11.50 13.34 14.65
C LEU A 38 11.41 14.13 15.94
N LYS A 39 11.79 13.50 17.08
CA LYS A 39 11.77 14.15 18.39
C LYS A 39 12.65 15.42 18.44
N SER A 40 13.69 15.49 17.64
CA SER A 40 14.61 16.64 17.51
C SER A 40 14.12 17.73 16.55
N SER A 41 12.97 17.54 15.89
CA SER A 41 12.45 18.52 14.93
C SER A 41 12.19 19.85 15.61
N GLN A 42 12.59 20.94 14.94
CA GLN A 42 12.27 22.32 15.33
C GLN A 42 11.01 22.84 14.63
N HIS A 43 10.40 22.01 13.74
CA HIS A 43 9.24 22.31 12.91
C HIS A 43 8.14 21.28 13.15
N LYS A 44 7.84 21.03 14.42
CA LYS A 44 6.88 19.98 14.80
C LYS A 44 5.46 20.35 14.36
N ASP A 45 5.07 21.58 14.59
CA ASP A 45 3.71 22.06 14.30
C ASP A 45 3.43 22.02 12.78
N GLU A 46 4.37 22.46 11.97
CA GLU A 46 4.26 22.41 10.50
C GLU A 46 4.26 20.96 9.98
N ALA A 47 5.01 20.07 10.61
CA ALA A 47 5.02 18.65 10.25
C ALA A 47 3.67 17.98 10.61
N GLU A 48 3.09 18.31 11.76
CA GLU A 48 1.76 17.81 12.16
C GLU A 48 0.66 18.38 11.26
N GLU A 49 0.75 19.63 10.84
CA GLU A 49 -0.17 20.23 9.88
C GLU A 49 -0.09 19.52 8.51
N TRP A 50 1.12 19.22 8.05
CA TRP A 50 1.33 18.43 6.83
C TRP A 50 0.73 17.04 6.95
N ILE A 51 0.94 16.33 8.06
CA ILE A 51 0.36 15.00 8.29
C ILE A 51 -1.16 15.08 8.28
N ASN A 52 -1.75 16.08 8.92
CA ASN A 52 -3.19 16.31 8.91
C ASN A 52 -3.74 16.56 7.50
N PHE A 53 -3.03 17.35 6.70
CA PHE A 53 -3.39 17.57 5.30
C PHE A 53 -3.38 16.27 4.49
N ILE A 54 -2.28 15.51 4.55
CA ILE A 54 -2.17 14.23 3.85
C ILE A 54 -3.18 13.20 4.35
N ALA A 55 -3.58 13.25 5.63
CA ALA A 55 -4.59 12.37 6.20
C ALA A 55 -6.04 12.77 5.87
N SER A 56 -6.26 13.93 5.22
CA SER A 56 -7.60 14.37 4.82
C SER A 56 -8.20 13.47 3.73
N THR A 57 -9.52 13.42 3.64
CA THR A 57 -10.25 12.62 2.66
C THR A 57 -9.86 12.98 1.23
N ASP A 58 -9.85 14.27 0.91
CA ASP A 58 -9.54 14.77 -0.45
C ASP A 58 -8.10 14.42 -0.87
N ALA A 59 -7.13 14.63 0.03
CA ALA A 59 -5.74 14.28 -0.26
C ALA A 59 -5.54 12.76 -0.42
N ASN A 60 -6.25 11.95 0.37
CA ASN A 60 -6.20 10.50 0.23
C ASN A 60 -6.86 10.01 -1.05
N LEU A 61 -7.99 10.56 -1.47
CA LEU A 61 -8.62 10.23 -2.76
C LEU A 61 -7.64 10.49 -3.92
N ALA A 62 -7.02 11.66 -3.96
CA ALA A 62 -6.03 11.99 -4.98
C ALA A 62 -4.77 11.09 -4.92
N ASN A 63 -4.32 10.73 -3.72
CA ASN A 63 -3.19 9.80 -3.57
C ASN A 63 -3.55 8.38 -4.04
N MET A 64 -4.71 7.86 -3.64
CA MET A 64 -5.18 6.53 -4.07
C MET A 64 -5.25 6.44 -5.58
N ASP A 65 -5.77 7.48 -6.22
CA ASP A 65 -5.87 7.58 -7.67
C ASP A 65 -4.50 7.58 -8.37
N TYR A 66 -3.51 8.21 -7.76
CA TYR A 66 -2.17 8.35 -8.35
C TYR A 66 -1.27 7.13 -8.12
N ILE A 67 -1.33 6.52 -6.92
CA ILE A 67 -0.39 5.47 -6.53
C ILE A 67 -1.02 4.07 -6.45
N TRP A 68 -2.33 3.95 -6.59
CA TRP A 68 -3.08 2.68 -6.52
C TRP A 68 -2.87 1.88 -5.22
N TYR A 69 -2.69 2.57 -4.10
CA TYR A 69 -2.61 1.95 -2.77
C TYR A 69 -3.78 2.39 -1.89
N ALA A 70 -4.26 1.46 -1.06
CA ALA A 70 -5.32 1.73 -0.11
C ALA A 70 -4.92 2.81 0.90
N SER A 71 -5.86 3.68 1.25
CA SER A 71 -5.70 4.69 2.29
C SER A 71 -6.05 4.12 3.68
N PRO A 72 -5.37 4.56 4.75
CA PRO A 72 -5.82 4.35 6.12
C PRO A 72 -7.04 5.20 6.49
N ASN A 73 -7.42 6.19 5.67
CA ASN A 73 -8.63 6.97 5.84
C ASN A 73 -9.84 6.18 5.32
N ALA A 74 -10.69 5.71 6.24
CA ALA A 74 -11.83 4.87 5.92
C ALA A 74 -12.88 5.58 5.05
N GLU A 75 -13.04 6.89 5.21
CA GLU A 75 -13.94 7.69 4.38
C GLU A 75 -13.44 7.79 2.94
N ALA A 76 -12.15 8.07 2.75
CA ALA A 76 -11.54 8.10 1.42
C ALA A 76 -11.67 6.73 0.74
N LEU A 77 -11.37 5.65 1.46
CA LEU A 77 -11.49 4.30 0.93
C LEU A 77 -12.92 3.98 0.48
N ALA A 78 -13.92 4.32 1.30
CA ALA A 78 -15.32 4.09 0.97
C ALA A 78 -15.83 4.94 -0.20
N ASN A 79 -15.30 6.14 -0.37
CA ASN A 79 -15.71 7.09 -1.41
C ASN A 79 -14.95 6.91 -2.73
N TYR A 80 -13.86 6.15 -2.74
CA TYR A 80 -12.99 6.04 -3.93
C TYR A 80 -13.70 5.52 -5.18
N PRO A 81 -14.59 4.52 -5.14
CA PRO A 81 -15.30 4.09 -6.35
C PRO A 81 -16.14 5.22 -6.99
N ALA A 82 -16.82 6.03 -6.18
CA ALA A 82 -17.59 7.17 -6.67
C ALA A 82 -16.69 8.30 -7.21
N TYR A 83 -15.56 8.56 -6.55
CA TYR A 83 -14.55 9.51 -7.01
C TYR A 83 -13.96 9.09 -8.37
N TYR A 84 -13.68 7.80 -8.54
CA TYR A 84 -13.18 7.24 -9.80
C TYR A 84 -14.18 7.41 -10.93
N GLU A 85 -15.45 7.04 -10.71
CA GLU A 85 -16.52 7.19 -11.69
C GLU A 85 -16.73 8.67 -12.09
N GLU A 86 -16.69 9.60 -11.13
CA GLU A 86 -16.78 11.05 -11.40
C GLU A 86 -15.58 11.54 -12.23
N THR A 87 -14.39 11.03 -11.96
CA THR A 87 -13.16 11.48 -12.60
C THR A 87 -13.01 10.94 -14.04
N TYR A 88 -13.34 9.67 -14.26
CA TYR A 88 -13.06 8.96 -15.53
C TYR A 88 -14.32 8.69 -16.36
N GLY A 89 -15.52 8.87 -15.79
CA GLY A 89 -16.81 8.67 -16.49
C GLY A 89 -17.19 7.19 -16.64
N GLU A 90 -16.51 6.29 -15.96
CA GLU A 90 -16.76 4.85 -15.95
C GLU A 90 -16.59 4.27 -14.54
N PRO A 91 -17.34 3.23 -14.18
CA PRO A 91 -17.21 2.63 -12.85
C PRO A 91 -15.84 1.95 -12.68
N LEU A 92 -15.30 2.04 -11.47
CA LEU A 92 -14.11 1.30 -11.09
C LEU A 92 -14.39 -0.21 -11.13
N ASP A 93 -13.51 -0.94 -11.78
CA ASP A 93 -13.56 -2.40 -11.80
C ASP A 93 -13.39 -2.97 -10.38
N GLU A 94 -14.28 -3.90 -10.00
CA GLU A 94 -14.33 -4.47 -8.66
C GLU A 94 -13.07 -5.30 -8.34
N ASP A 95 -12.52 -6.02 -9.31
CA ASP A 95 -11.31 -6.82 -9.14
C ASP A 95 -10.10 -5.91 -8.93
N LEU A 96 -9.99 -4.82 -9.67
CA LEU A 96 -8.92 -3.81 -9.47
C LEU A 96 -9.05 -3.14 -8.10
N TYR A 97 -10.27 -2.80 -7.69
CA TYR A 97 -10.49 -2.25 -6.35
C TYR A 97 -10.08 -3.24 -5.25
N HIS A 98 -10.38 -4.52 -5.39
CA HIS A 98 -9.99 -5.56 -4.43
C HIS A 98 -8.49 -5.86 -4.40
N ILE A 99 -7.76 -5.58 -5.46
CA ILE A 99 -6.28 -5.64 -5.46
C ILE A 99 -5.71 -4.46 -4.68
N MET A 100 -6.25 -3.26 -4.87
CA MET A 100 -5.84 -2.07 -4.12
C MET A 100 -6.26 -2.15 -2.65
N ALA A 101 -7.51 -2.47 -2.39
CA ALA A 101 -8.13 -2.54 -1.06
C ALA A 101 -8.54 -3.99 -0.75
N ILE A 102 -7.57 -4.80 -0.35
CA ILE A 102 -7.77 -6.24 -0.14
C ILE A 102 -8.91 -6.54 0.84
N PRO A 103 -9.82 -7.48 0.49
CA PRO A 103 -10.90 -7.91 1.37
C PRO A 103 -10.40 -8.48 2.70
N ASP A 104 -11.23 -8.39 3.74
CA ASP A 104 -10.89 -8.83 5.09
C ASP A 104 -10.50 -10.31 5.17
N GLU A 105 -11.15 -11.19 4.40
CA GLU A 105 -10.83 -12.62 4.33
C GLU A 105 -9.46 -12.88 3.71
N VAL A 106 -9.02 -12.04 2.76
CA VAL A 106 -7.67 -12.12 2.19
C VAL A 106 -6.66 -11.58 3.20
N ARG A 107 -6.96 -10.44 3.83
CA ARG A 107 -6.09 -9.85 4.85
C ARG A 107 -5.89 -10.76 6.05
N ALA A 108 -6.92 -11.53 6.44
CA ALA A 108 -6.86 -12.45 7.58
C ALA A 108 -5.81 -13.57 7.41
N ARG A 109 -5.39 -13.88 6.19
CA ARG A 109 -4.33 -14.86 5.90
C ARG A 109 -2.98 -14.22 5.60
N CYS A 110 -2.88 -12.88 5.63
CA CYS A 110 -1.63 -12.15 5.44
C CYS A 110 -0.99 -11.83 6.79
N GLU A 111 0.34 -11.72 6.80
CA GLU A 111 1.11 -11.39 7.99
C GLU A 111 1.74 -10.00 7.85
N ILE A 112 1.77 -9.25 8.96
CA ILE A 112 2.48 -7.98 9.03
C ILE A 112 3.95 -8.22 9.40
N TYR A 113 4.86 -7.39 8.90
CA TYR A 113 6.25 -7.43 9.32
C TYR A 113 6.40 -7.18 10.82
N VAL A 114 7.17 -8.01 11.47
CA VAL A 114 7.49 -7.94 12.90
C VAL A 114 8.99 -7.81 13.12
N ASN A 115 9.39 -7.28 14.28
CA ASN A 115 10.79 -7.29 14.68
C ASN A 115 11.27 -8.73 14.86
N LEU A 116 12.30 -9.11 14.13
CA LEU A 116 12.90 -10.43 14.21
C LEU A 116 13.89 -10.53 15.37
N PRO A 117 14.03 -11.71 16.01
CA PRO A 117 15.11 -11.97 16.95
C PRO A 117 16.48 -11.71 16.33
N GLN A 118 17.46 -11.30 17.13
CA GLN A 118 18.81 -10.96 16.67
C GLN A 118 19.49 -12.08 15.89
N GLU A 119 19.27 -13.34 16.27
CA GLU A 119 19.83 -14.49 15.56
C GLU A 119 19.24 -14.62 14.16
N THR A 120 17.94 -14.40 14.03
CA THR A 120 17.25 -14.42 12.73
C THR A 120 17.72 -13.26 11.85
N LEU A 121 17.88 -12.05 12.40
CA LEU A 121 18.42 -10.90 11.66
C LEU A 121 19.82 -11.20 11.10
N LYS A 122 20.72 -11.76 11.90
CA LYS A 122 22.06 -12.17 11.43
C LYS A 122 22.01 -13.18 10.30
N PHE A 123 21.04 -14.10 10.34
CA PHE A 123 20.83 -15.05 9.26
C PHE A 123 20.36 -14.37 7.97
N TYR A 124 19.43 -13.43 8.07
CA TYR A 124 18.98 -12.59 6.94
C TYR A 124 20.14 -11.80 6.35
N ASP A 125 20.92 -11.10 7.17
CA ASP A 125 22.08 -10.31 6.74
C ASP A 125 23.09 -11.18 5.97
N LYS A 126 23.32 -12.40 6.46
CA LYS A 126 24.19 -13.37 5.77
C LYS A 126 23.64 -13.77 4.40
N LEU A 127 22.33 -14.03 4.30
CA LEU A 127 21.70 -14.39 3.02
C LEU A 127 21.78 -13.22 2.02
N TRP A 128 21.47 -12.00 2.43
CA TRP A 128 21.60 -10.81 1.60
C TRP A 128 23.01 -10.60 1.09
N THR A 129 24.01 -10.76 1.96
CA THR A 129 25.42 -10.69 1.59
C THR A 129 25.81 -11.74 0.53
N GLN A 130 25.24 -12.95 0.61
CA GLN A 130 25.47 -14.01 -0.38
C GLN A 130 24.83 -13.72 -1.74
N LEU A 131 23.71 -12.98 -1.77
CA LEU A 131 23.07 -12.57 -3.00
C LEU A 131 23.82 -11.40 -3.70
N GLY A 132 24.79 -10.77 -3.04
CA GLY A 132 25.57 -9.67 -3.60
C GLY A 132 24.80 -8.35 -3.71
N VAL A 133 23.78 -8.17 -2.87
CA VAL A 133 22.92 -6.97 -2.81
C VAL A 133 23.31 -6.14 -1.59
#